data_ebb8a2b1698b73a1751e546ea7cdde5b
#
_entry.id   ebb8a2b1698b73a1751e546ea7cdde5b
#
_cell.length_a   1.000
_cell.length_b   1.000
_cell.length_c   1.000
_cell.angle_alpha   90.00
_cell.angle_beta   90.00
_cell.angle_gamma   90.00
#
_symmetry.space_group_name_H-M   'P 1'
#
loop_
_entity.id
_entity.type
_entity.pdbx_description
1 polymer ?
#
loop_
_entity_poly.entity_id
_entity_poly.type
_entity_poly.pdbx_seq_one_letter_code
_entity_poly.pdbx_strand_id
1 'polypeptide(L)'
;MKAKQKTLGILLVLILLAGAALAFVVNANTQAEQAASAAEEGTIPLSSFAVEDLTQIQYTYQEEALLLNYDGENWTLADDPDYHLNQTLCNSMAAALCDFNAKRRLTAEEGESYGTESPLLTVQVTAAGQTNRFTFGDTNPVTGDIYLQKEGDTAIYTASSSKAECFEYTKEALFESFNPTGLSSSELEQVEYTVSEKDQSYTVCLQAVSQPVEEDAADSTESAESEAVEYTTVWRLTSEPDAVLDETVLDQIFSSLTSYVSGQITGAALADYGLDAPAVTVRATTSDTVVNLRYFIAEDGCYLWVEGDDSIYRVDLTTVQNLCRTPAELTRTANTETASES
;
A
#
# COMPACT_ATOMS: atom_id res chain seq x y z
N MET A 1 42.40 58.38 -16.95
CA MET A 1 41.21 57.52 -16.72
C MET A 1 41.37 56.09 -17.30
N LYS A 2 42.00 55.90 -18.44
CA LYS A 2 42.12 54.52 -19.07
C LYS A 2 42.97 53.49 -18.29
N ALA A 3 43.94 53.90 -17.46
CA ALA A 3 44.78 52.98 -16.65
C ALA A 3 43.99 52.40 -15.45
N LYS A 4 43.21 53.18 -14.72
CA LYS A 4 42.40 52.74 -13.57
C LYS A 4 41.28 51.75 -13.97
N GLN A 5 40.71 51.86 -15.18
CA GLN A 5 39.73 50.95 -15.69
C GLN A 5 40.35 49.60 -16.08
N LYS A 6 41.57 49.55 -16.60
CA LYS A 6 42.29 48.32 -16.89
C LYS A 6 42.63 47.57 -15.61
N THR A 7 43.08 48.29 -14.57
CA THR A 7 43.40 47.67 -13.25
C THR A 7 42.15 47.11 -12.57
N LEU A 8 41.01 47.81 -12.66
CA LEU A 8 39.73 47.33 -12.12
C LEU A 8 39.25 46.06 -12.84
N GLY A 9 39.40 46.02 -14.20
CA GLY A 9 39.03 44.83 -15.00
C GLY A 9 39.90 43.62 -14.64
N ILE A 10 41.21 43.81 -14.45
CA ILE A 10 42.12 42.73 -14.04
C ILE A 10 41.77 42.21 -12.63
N LEU A 11 41.42 43.10 -11.70
CA LEU A 11 41.04 42.73 -10.32
C LEU A 11 39.73 41.90 -10.33
N LEU A 12 38.78 42.29 -11.16
CA LEU A 12 37.50 41.56 -11.29
C LEU A 12 37.68 40.17 -11.88
N VAL A 13 38.55 40.01 -12.87
CA VAL A 13 38.89 38.69 -13.41
C VAL A 13 39.61 37.83 -12.39
N LEU A 14 40.51 38.38 -11.58
CA LEU A 14 41.19 37.65 -10.48
C LEU A 14 40.22 37.19 -9.42
N ILE A 15 39.23 37.99 -9.05
CA ILE A 15 38.18 37.59 -8.07
C ILE A 15 37.33 36.46 -8.65
N LEU A 16 36.93 36.53 -9.91
CA LEU A 16 36.19 35.46 -10.55
C LEU A 16 36.98 34.14 -10.66
N LEU A 17 38.27 34.23 -10.97
CA LEU A 17 39.15 33.07 -11.01
C LEU A 17 39.35 32.46 -9.61
N ALA A 18 39.51 33.29 -8.59
CA ALA A 18 39.62 32.84 -7.21
C ALA A 18 38.30 32.19 -6.72
N GLY A 19 37.15 32.77 -7.08
CA GLY A 19 35.83 32.20 -6.77
C GLY A 19 35.60 30.85 -7.48
N ALA A 20 35.99 30.75 -8.76
CA ALA A 20 35.92 29.49 -9.51
C ALA A 20 36.86 28.41 -8.94
N ALA A 21 38.10 28.80 -8.55
CA ALA A 21 39.04 27.88 -7.91
C ALA A 21 38.54 27.40 -6.55
N LEU A 22 37.95 28.30 -5.75
CA LEU A 22 37.35 27.91 -4.45
C LEU A 22 36.16 26.95 -4.64
N ALA A 23 35.26 27.27 -5.57
CA ALA A 23 34.12 26.40 -5.90
C ALA A 23 34.58 25.00 -6.39
N PHE A 24 35.65 24.97 -7.21
CA PHE A 24 36.24 23.72 -7.67
C PHE A 24 36.84 22.91 -6.52
N VAL A 25 37.61 23.56 -5.62
CA VAL A 25 38.20 22.88 -4.43
C VAL A 25 37.11 22.35 -3.51
N VAL A 26 36.09 23.15 -3.23
CA VAL A 26 34.96 22.72 -2.36
C VAL A 26 34.25 21.53 -3.01
N ASN A 27 33.93 21.61 -4.28
CA ASN A 27 33.27 20.50 -4.99
C ASN A 27 34.15 19.23 -5.07
N ALA A 28 35.45 19.38 -5.33
CA ALA A 28 36.40 18.25 -5.35
C ALA A 28 36.55 17.62 -3.96
N ASN A 29 36.58 18.44 -2.88
CA ASN A 29 36.64 17.95 -1.51
C ASN A 29 35.36 17.20 -1.12
N THR A 30 34.19 17.75 -1.47
CA THR A 30 32.89 17.09 -1.24
C THR A 30 32.79 15.74 -1.98
N GLN A 31 33.24 15.69 -3.24
CA GLN A 31 33.28 14.44 -4.00
C GLN A 31 34.28 13.42 -3.40
N ALA A 32 35.44 13.88 -2.93
CA ALA A 32 36.42 13.00 -2.28
C ALA A 32 35.91 12.46 -0.94
N GLU A 33 35.18 13.29 -0.16
CA GLU A 33 34.53 12.87 1.09
C GLU A 33 33.39 11.87 0.84
N GLN A 34 32.57 12.11 -0.19
CA GLN A 34 31.51 11.17 -0.60
C GLN A 34 32.10 9.84 -1.09
N ALA A 35 33.19 9.87 -1.88
CA ALA A 35 33.86 8.66 -2.32
C ALA A 35 34.53 7.89 -1.17
N ALA A 36 35.12 8.61 -0.20
CA ALA A 36 35.70 8.00 1.01
C ALA A 36 34.59 7.39 1.89
N SER A 37 33.45 8.10 2.05
CA SER A 37 32.27 7.60 2.77
C SER A 37 31.72 6.32 2.13
N ALA A 38 31.57 6.30 0.81
CA ALA A 38 31.12 5.12 0.07
C ALA A 38 32.12 3.94 0.17
N ALA A 39 33.41 4.22 0.23
CA ALA A 39 34.45 3.19 0.38
C ALA A 39 34.47 2.57 1.79
N GLU A 40 33.98 3.27 2.80
CA GLU A 40 33.90 2.80 4.20
C GLU A 40 32.53 2.17 4.52
N GLU A 41 31.63 2.07 3.56
CA GLU A 41 30.31 1.49 3.78
C GLU A 41 30.40 0.03 4.21
N GLY A 42 29.79 -0.30 5.36
CA GLY A 42 29.73 -1.67 5.84
C GLY A 42 30.99 -2.20 6.52
N THR A 43 31.87 -1.34 7.03
CA THR A 43 33.12 -1.78 7.67
C THR A 43 33.01 -2.00 9.18
N ILE A 44 32.05 -1.38 9.88
CA ILE A 44 31.93 -1.46 11.33
C ILE A 44 30.63 -2.21 11.69
N PRO A 45 30.71 -3.47 12.14
CA PRO A 45 29.52 -4.24 12.46
C PRO A 45 28.88 -3.72 13.75
N LEU A 46 27.60 -3.38 13.68
CA LEU A 46 26.75 -2.99 14.80
C LEU A 46 25.87 -4.14 15.28
N SER A 47 25.35 -4.96 14.35
CA SER A 47 24.71 -6.23 14.64
C SER A 47 25.04 -7.24 13.52
N SER A 48 25.09 -8.52 13.91
CA SER A 48 25.24 -9.64 12.98
C SER A 48 24.56 -10.85 13.60
N PHE A 49 23.53 -11.36 12.95
CA PHE A 49 22.80 -12.57 13.35
C PHE A 49 22.13 -13.17 12.11
N ALA A 50 21.77 -14.45 12.20
CA ALA A 50 21.04 -15.11 11.14
C ALA A 50 19.54 -14.76 11.22
N VAL A 51 18.83 -14.73 10.08
CA VAL A 51 17.40 -14.40 10.03
C VAL A 51 16.58 -15.39 10.86
N GLU A 52 16.96 -16.66 10.86
CA GLU A 52 16.34 -17.73 11.64
C GLU A 52 16.45 -17.57 13.16
N ASP A 53 17.40 -16.76 13.63
CA ASP A 53 17.57 -16.45 15.06
C ASP A 53 16.69 -15.27 15.52
N LEU A 54 16.12 -14.54 14.58
CA LEU A 54 15.33 -13.35 14.86
C LEU A 54 13.94 -13.75 15.38
N THR A 55 13.50 -13.06 16.42
CA THR A 55 12.21 -13.32 17.05
C THR A 55 11.33 -12.09 17.13
N GLN A 56 11.94 -10.88 17.15
CA GLN A 56 11.18 -9.67 17.39
C GLN A 56 11.90 -8.43 16.85
N ILE A 57 11.12 -7.52 16.28
CA ILE A 57 11.53 -6.15 15.97
C ILE A 57 10.55 -5.21 16.67
N GLN A 58 11.07 -4.27 17.45
CA GLN A 58 10.31 -3.16 18.01
C GLN A 58 10.88 -1.87 17.47
N TYR A 59 10.04 -0.97 16.99
CA TYR A 59 10.48 0.36 16.62
C TYR A 59 9.45 1.43 17.00
N THR A 60 9.93 2.67 17.13
CA THR A 60 9.09 3.83 17.36
C THR A 60 9.40 4.84 16.26
N TYR A 61 8.38 5.19 15.50
CA TYR A 61 8.45 6.17 14.41
C TYR A 61 7.29 7.16 14.56
N GLN A 62 7.57 8.48 14.50
CA GLN A 62 6.55 9.54 14.66
C GLN A 62 5.66 9.35 15.91
N GLU A 63 6.27 8.98 17.06
CA GLU A 63 5.59 8.72 18.34
C GLU A 63 4.75 7.43 18.37
N GLU A 64 4.59 6.73 17.26
CA GLU A 64 3.94 5.42 17.18
C GLU A 64 4.96 4.30 17.47
N ALA A 65 4.65 3.46 18.44
CA ALA A 65 5.48 2.30 18.80
C ALA A 65 4.87 1.02 18.27
N LEU A 66 5.61 0.31 17.43
CA LEU A 66 5.19 -0.96 16.84
C LEU A 66 6.08 -2.10 17.30
N LEU A 67 5.47 -3.23 17.61
CA LEU A 67 6.13 -4.45 18.04
C LEU A 67 5.74 -5.58 17.10
N LEU A 68 6.72 -6.05 16.32
CA LEU A 68 6.57 -7.12 15.36
C LEU A 68 7.16 -8.41 15.94
N ASN A 69 6.41 -9.48 15.97
CA ASN A 69 6.85 -10.82 16.33
C ASN A 69 7.07 -11.65 15.07
N TYR A 70 8.11 -12.46 15.08
CA TYR A 70 8.43 -13.40 14.02
C TYR A 70 8.39 -14.83 14.55
N ASP A 71 7.61 -15.70 13.92
CA ASP A 71 7.46 -17.10 14.32
C ASP A 71 8.39 -18.08 13.58
N GLY A 72 9.23 -17.55 12.68
CA GLY A 72 10.11 -18.32 11.78
C GLY A 72 9.61 -18.37 10.34
N GLU A 73 8.37 -17.94 10.09
CA GLU A 73 7.75 -17.91 8.76
C GLU A 73 7.05 -16.55 8.51
N ASN A 74 6.26 -16.08 9.48
CA ASN A 74 5.42 -14.89 9.32
C ASN A 74 5.66 -13.86 10.42
N TRP A 75 5.47 -12.60 10.04
CA TRP A 75 5.43 -11.46 10.94
C TRP A 75 4.01 -11.17 11.39
N THR A 76 3.85 -10.84 12.66
CA THR A 76 2.58 -10.39 13.24
C THR A 76 2.80 -9.17 14.12
N LEU A 77 1.80 -8.28 14.25
CA LEU A 77 1.79 -7.27 15.29
C LEU A 77 1.49 -7.91 16.65
N ALA A 78 2.21 -7.51 17.67
CA ALA A 78 2.03 -8.11 19.00
C ALA A 78 0.68 -7.76 19.66
N ASP A 79 0.17 -6.56 19.39
CA ASP A 79 -1.10 -6.04 19.90
C ASP A 79 -2.29 -6.32 18.95
N ASP A 80 -2.03 -6.77 17.73
CA ASP A 80 -3.03 -7.03 16.70
C ASP A 80 -2.58 -8.17 15.78
N PRO A 81 -2.56 -9.43 16.25
CA PRO A 81 -2.01 -10.56 15.48
C PRO A 81 -2.75 -10.87 14.17
N ASP A 82 -4.01 -10.44 14.06
CA ASP A 82 -4.88 -10.68 12.90
C ASP A 82 -4.77 -9.54 11.86
N TYR A 83 -3.94 -8.52 12.14
CA TYR A 83 -3.68 -7.43 11.22
C TYR A 83 -2.90 -7.93 9.99
N HIS A 84 -3.38 -7.60 8.80
CA HIS A 84 -2.79 -8.05 7.54
C HIS A 84 -1.52 -7.25 7.19
N LEU A 85 -0.40 -7.68 7.76
CA LEU A 85 0.91 -7.05 7.60
C LEU A 85 1.53 -7.35 6.24
N ASN A 86 2.17 -6.35 5.65
CA ASN A 86 3.03 -6.51 4.49
C ASN A 86 4.34 -7.24 4.88
N GLN A 87 4.35 -8.55 4.63
CA GLN A 87 5.47 -9.44 4.95
C GLN A 87 6.76 -9.03 4.24
N THR A 88 6.67 -8.45 3.04
CA THR A 88 7.83 -7.98 2.27
C THR A 88 8.52 -6.81 2.96
N LEU A 89 7.75 -5.85 3.49
CA LEU A 89 8.30 -4.73 4.25
C LEU A 89 8.95 -5.22 5.55
N CYS A 90 8.26 -6.09 6.30
CA CYS A 90 8.79 -6.67 7.54
C CYS A 90 10.08 -7.47 7.30
N ASN A 91 10.15 -8.26 6.23
CA ASN A 91 11.36 -8.98 5.84
C ASN A 91 12.49 -8.03 5.44
N SER A 92 12.18 -6.89 4.83
CA SER A 92 13.18 -5.86 4.50
C SER A 92 13.77 -5.21 5.76
N MET A 93 12.94 -4.95 6.78
CA MET A 93 13.39 -4.49 8.10
C MET A 93 14.33 -5.51 8.75
N ALA A 94 13.96 -6.78 8.73
CA ALA A 94 14.77 -7.86 9.27
C ALA A 94 16.13 -7.94 8.57
N ALA A 95 16.13 -7.96 7.24
CA ALA A 95 17.36 -8.01 6.45
C ALA A 95 18.29 -6.81 6.71
N ALA A 96 17.73 -5.61 6.94
CA ALA A 96 18.52 -4.43 7.28
C ALA A 96 19.25 -4.55 8.61
N LEU A 97 18.71 -5.34 9.57
CA LEU A 97 19.26 -5.55 10.92
C LEU A 97 20.18 -6.77 11.01
N CYS A 98 19.97 -7.80 10.18
CA CYS A 98 20.77 -9.02 10.21
C CYS A 98 22.28 -8.77 9.97
N ASP A 99 22.57 -7.83 9.08
CA ASP A 99 23.94 -7.39 8.78
C ASP A 99 24.00 -5.86 8.80
N PHE A 100 23.86 -5.32 10.02
CA PHE A 100 23.82 -3.88 10.20
C PHE A 100 25.23 -3.35 10.45
N ASN A 101 25.76 -2.65 9.47
CA ASN A 101 27.09 -2.07 9.49
C ASN A 101 27.02 -0.54 9.42
N ALA A 102 27.89 0.11 10.21
CA ALA A 102 28.14 1.54 10.15
C ALA A 102 29.32 1.85 9.23
N LYS A 103 29.32 3.04 8.63
CA LYS A 103 30.41 3.57 7.81
C LYS A 103 31.53 4.12 8.66
N ARG A 104 31.19 4.90 9.68
CA ARG A 104 32.16 5.59 10.55
C ARG A 104 31.74 5.51 12.01
N ARG A 105 32.74 5.57 12.87
CA ARG A 105 32.60 5.76 14.32
C ARG A 105 33.17 7.11 14.70
N LEU A 106 32.34 7.95 15.32
CA LEU A 106 32.70 9.30 15.74
C LEU A 106 32.78 9.36 17.27
N THR A 107 33.67 10.19 17.76
CA THR A 107 33.65 10.59 19.17
C THR A 107 32.69 11.75 19.28
N ALA A 108 31.67 11.68 20.14
CA ALA A 108 30.76 12.79 20.36
C ALA A 108 31.56 14.01 20.86
N GLU A 109 31.35 15.16 20.21
CA GLU A 109 31.97 16.41 20.59
C GLU A 109 31.02 17.20 21.51
N GLU A 110 31.60 17.85 22.53
CA GLU A 110 30.81 18.62 23.50
C GLU A 110 30.16 19.83 22.80
N GLY A 111 28.82 19.91 22.87
CA GLY A 111 28.03 20.97 22.26
C GLY A 111 27.56 20.70 20.83
N GLU A 112 27.93 19.59 20.21
CA GLU A 112 27.35 19.16 18.95
C GLU A 112 26.11 18.27 19.18
N SER A 113 25.05 18.51 18.39
CA SER A 113 23.85 17.71 18.37
C SER A 113 23.89 16.78 17.16
N TYR A 114 23.61 15.50 17.39
CA TYR A 114 23.49 14.48 16.36
C TYR A 114 22.04 13.99 16.19
N GLY A 115 21.08 14.63 16.88
CA GLY A 115 19.66 14.27 16.86
C GLY A 115 19.29 13.02 17.67
N THR A 116 20.27 12.34 18.29
CA THR A 116 20.02 11.10 19.05
C THR A 116 19.40 11.31 20.43
N GLU A 117 19.35 12.57 20.92
CA GLU A 117 18.72 12.91 22.21
C GLU A 117 17.19 13.04 22.10
N SER A 118 16.67 13.36 20.91
CA SER A 118 15.24 13.44 20.61
C SER A 118 14.95 12.79 19.26
N PRO A 119 15.12 11.47 19.18
CA PRO A 119 15.09 10.76 17.91
C PRO A 119 13.67 10.66 17.35
N LEU A 120 13.54 10.73 16.02
CA LEU A 120 12.32 10.40 15.31
C LEU A 120 12.12 8.90 15.15
N LEU A 121 13.22 8.12 15.22
CA LEU A 121 13.21 6.68 15.05
C LEU A 121 14.10 6.01 16.10
N THR A 122 13.56 5.02 16.78
CA THR A 122 14.34 4.04 17.55
C THR A 122 13.99 2.63 17.09
N VAL A 123 14.98 1.75 17.01
CA VAL A 123 14.80 0.36 16.58
C VAL A 123 15.44 -0.57 17.58
N GLN A 124 14.73 -1.60 17.99
CA GLN A 124 15.23 -2.67 18.83
C GLN A 124 14.99 -4.00 18.13
N VAL A 125 16.00 -4.85 18.10
CA VAL A 125 15.91 -6.19 17.52
C VAL A 125 16.30 -7.23 18.55
N THR A 126 15.55 -8.31 18.63
CA THR A 126 15.84 -9.48 19.49
C THR A 126 16.10 -10.68 18.59
N ALA A 127 17.32 -11.24 18.69
CA ALA A 127 17.74 -12.41 17.95
C ALA A 127 18.63 -13.30 18.83
N ALA A 128 18.49 -14.63 18.77
CA ALA A 128 19.22 -15.61 19.59
C ALA A 128 19.20 -15.28 21.10
N GLY A 129 18.12 -14.68 21.61
CA GLY A 129 17.99 -14.26 23.01
C GLY A 129 18.80 -13.01 23.39
N GLN A 130 19.41 -12.32 22.42
CA GLN A 130 20.10 -11.05 22.62
C GLN A 130 19.31 -9.90 22.01
N THR A 131 19.36 -8.74 22.69
CA THR A 131 18.68 -7.53 22.21
C THR A 131 19.71 -6.46 21.87
N ASN A 132 19.56 -5.86 20.69
CA ASN A 132 20.31 -4.68 20.27
C ASN A 132 19.32 -3.55 20.03
N ARG A 133 19.64 -2.35 20.53
CA ARG A 133 18.84 -1.15 20.33
C ARG A 133 19.65 -0.06 19.66
N PHE A 134 19.03 0.60 18.68
CA PHE A 134 19.60 1.68 17.90
C PHE A 134 18.71 2.90 17.99
N THR A 135 19.33 4.06 18.16
CA THR A 135 18.66 5.36 18.16
C THR A 135 19.18 6.13 16.96
N PHE A 136 18.32 6.44 16.01
CA PHE A 136 18.64 7.19 14.80
C PHE A 136 18.41 8.67 15.04
N GLY A 137 19.42 9.46 14.71
CA GLY A 137 19.42 10.92 14.87
C GLY A 137 19.21 11.66 13.54
N ASP A 138 19.89 12.80 13.42
CA ASP A 138 19.79 13.64 12.24
C ASP A 138 20.56 13.08 11.04
N THR A 139 20.19 13.54 9.84
CA THR A 139 20.94 13.27 8.62
C THR A 139 22.13 14.24 8.50
N ASN A 140 23.32 13.72 8.23
CA ASN A 140 24.50 14.53 7.96
C ASN A 140 24.30 15.36 6.68
N PRO A 141 24.29 16.71 6.74
CA PRO A 141 23.98 17.55 5.60
C PRO A 141 25.02 17.51 4.47
N VAL A 142 26.21 16.95 4.74
CA VAL A 142 27.29 16.89 3.77
C VAL A 142 27.31 15.53 3.05
N THR A 143 27.18 14.43 3.80
CA THR A 143 27.32 13.06 3.23
C THR A 143 25.97 12.43 2.93
N GLY A 144 24.85 12.91 3.52
CA GLY A 144 23.55 12.28 3.45
C GLY A 144 23.40 11.03 4.33
N ASP A 145 24.43 10.70 5.12
CA ASP A 145 24.39 9.59 6.05
C ASP A 145 23.57 9.95 7.28
N ILE A 146 22.95 8.96 7.92
CA ILE A 146 22.24 9.16 9.18
C ILE A 146 23.18 8.94 10.36
N TYR A 147 23.09 9.81 11.37
CA TYR A 147 23.72 9.57 12.65
C TYR A 147 22.92 8.57 13.46
N LEU A 148 23.64 7.70 14.18
CA LEU A 148 22.98 6.76 15.08
C LEU A 148 23.86 6.44 16.29
N GLN A 149 23.21 5.98 17.34
CA GLN A 149 23.84 5.48 18.56
C GLN A 149 23.34 4.07 18.87
N LYS A 150 24.25 3.17 19.25
CA LYS A 150 23.91 1.85 19.76
C LYS A 150 23.82 1.90 21.28
N GLU A 151 22.78 1.30 21.86
CA GLU A 151 22.62 1.25 23.32
C GLU A 151 23.84 0.58 23.97
N GLY A 152 24.33 1.21 25.07
CA GLY A 152 25.54 0.76 25.78
C GLY A 152 26.86 1.24 25.18
N ASP A 153 26.84 1.95 24.05
CA ASP A 153 28.01 2.62 23.48
C ASP A 153 27.84 4.16 23.58
N THR A 154 28.93 4.85 23.88
CA THR A 154 28.97 6.33 23.92
C THR A 154 29.35 6.96 22.58
N ALA A 155 29.75 6.14 21.60
CA ALA A 155 30.11 6.60 20.28
C ALA A 155 28.88 6.94 19.44
N ILE A 156 29.03 7.91 18.56
CA ILE A 156 28.11 8.17 17.47
C ILE A 156 28.62 7.45 16.23
N TYR A 157 27.71 6.87 15.48
CA TYR A 157 28.00 6.19 14.23
C TYR A 157 27.34 6.92 13.07
N THR A 158 27.83 6.70 11.86
CA THR A 158 27.11 7.06 10.63
C THR A 158 26.83 5.82 9.80
N ALA A 159 25.66 5.76 9.21
CA ALA A 159 25.25 4.70 8.30
C ALA A 159 24.53 5.29 7.08
N SER A 160 24.25 4.48 6.06
CA SER A 160 23.38 4.90 4.96
C SER A 160 21.98 5.24 5.49
N SER A 161 21.38 6.34 5.02
CA SER A 161 20.00 6.73 5.38
C SER A 161 18.99 5.63 5.11
N SER A 162 19.22 4.80 4.08
CA SER A 162 18.38 3.64 3.75
C SER A 162 18.21 2.64 4.91
N LYS A 163 19.14 2.64 5.88
CA LYS A 163 19.02 1.80 7.09
C LYS A 163 17.97 2.31 8.07
N ALA A 164 17.62 3.59 8.04
CA ALA A 164 16.51 4.17 8.80
C ALA A 164 15.20 4.13 8.00
N GLU A 165 15.25 4.47 6.72
CA GLU A 165 14.09 4.57 5.83
C GLU A 165 13.22 3.31 5.81
N CYS A 166 13.82 2.11 5.98
CA CYS A 166 13.07 0.86 6.04
C CYS A 166 12.24 0.67 7.33
N PHE A 167 12.34 1.59 8.32
CA PHE A 167 11.54 1.62 9.55
C PHE A 167 10.62 2.84 9.63
N GLU A 168 10.56 3.67 8.60
CA GLU A 168 9.74 4.87 8.55
C GLU A 168 8.29 4.56 8.13
N TYR A 169 7.69 3.55 8.76
CA TYR A 169 6.32 3.10 8.51
C TYR A 169 5.48 3.18 9.77
N THR A 170 4.29 3.76 9.65
CA THR A 170 3.21 3.63 10.63
C THR A 170 2.52 2.27 10.47
N LYS A 171 1.66 1.89 11.44
CA LYS A 171 0.84 0.67 11.33
C LYS A 171 0.05 0.63 10.02
N GLU A 172 -0.57 1.73 9.65
CA GLU A 172 -1.37 1.85 8.42
C GLU A 172 -0.52 1.66 7.15
N ALA A 173 0.71 2.17 7.15
CA ALA A 173 1.62 2.00 6.02
C ALA A 173 2.19 0.57 5.90
N LEU A 174 2.12 -0.23 6.96
CA LEU A 174 2.45 -1.65 6.95
C LEU A 174 1.29 -2.55 6.50
N PHE A 175 0.11 -2.00 6.24
CA PHE A 175 -1.01 -2.79 5.77
C PHE A 175 -0.76 -3.32 4.36
N GLU A 176 -0.98 -4.61 4.15
CA GLU A 176 -1.00 -5.20 2.82
C GLU A 176 -2.43 -5.31 2.31
N SER A 177 -2.72 -4.63 1.22
CA SER A 177 -4.01 -4.62 0.57
C SER A 177 -4.36 -6.00 0.03
N PHE A 178 -5.57 -6.47 0.29
CA PHE A 178 -6.06 -7.79 -0.15
C PHE A 178 -7.57 -7.76 -0.40
N ASN A 179 -8.10 -8.82 -1.00
CA ASN A 179 -9.55 -9.00 -1.17
C ASN A 179 -10.10 -9.82 0.01
N PRO A 180 -10.83 -9.21 0.96
CA PRO A 180 -11.35 -9.92 2.14
C PRO A 180 -12.59 -10.78 1.82
N THR A 181 -13.24 -10.59 0.67
CA THR A 181 -14.45 -11.34 0.32
C THR A 181 -14.14 -12.75 -0.17
N GLY A 182 -12.91 -12.99 -0.65
CA GLY A 182 -12.51 -14.24 -1.29
C GLY A 182 -13.25 -14.55 -2.60
N LEU A 183 -14.06 -13.60 -3.09
CA LEU A 183 -14.83 -13.77 -4.33
C LEU A 183 -13.96 -13.56 -5.56
N SER A 184 -14.28 -14.30 -6.62
CA SER A 184 -13.82 -14.05 -7.98
C SER A 184 -15.02 -13.70 -8.86
N SER A 185 -14.90 -12.68 -9.71
CA SER A 185 -16.00 -12.25 -10.59
C SER A 185 -16.46 -13.34 -11.55
N SER A 186 -15.56 -14.22 -11.96
CA SER A 186 -15.87 -15.35 -12.87
C SER A 186 -16.63 -16.49 -12.20
N GLU A 187 -16.67 -16.55 -10.87
CA GLU A 187 -17.32 -17.59 -10.08
C GLU A 187 -18.70 -17.16 -9.55
N LEU A 188 -19.06 -15.88 -9.75
CA LEU A 188 -20.34 -15.37 -9.31
C LEU A 188 -21.48 -15.99 -10.13
N GLU A 189 -22.50 -16.48 -9.43
CA GLU A 189 -23.73 -17.02 -10.00
C GLU A 189 -24.93 -16.11 -9.72
N GLN A 190 -24.94 -15.46 -8.55
CA GLN A 190 -25.98 -14.52 -8.16
C GLN A 190 -25.42 -13.38 -7.31
N VAL A 191 -25.89 -12.19 -7.59
CA VAL A 191 -25.61 -11.00 -6.76
C VAL A 191 -26.93 -10.32 -6.43
N GLU A 192 -27.26 -10.26 -5.15
CA GLU A 192 -28.37 -9.49 -4.63
C GLU A 192 -27.84 -8.36 -3.76
N TYR A 193 -28.19 -7.12 -4.06
CA TYR A 193 -27.87 -6.01 -3.19
C TYR A 193 -29.09 -5.16 -2.87
N THR A 194 -29.14 -4.68 -1.64
CA THR A 194 -30.18 -3.77 -1.15
C THR A 194 -29.53 -2.47 -0.72
N VAL A 195 -30.00 -1.38 -1.29
CA VAL A 195 -29.59 -0.02 -0.94
C VAL A 195 -30.64 0.56 0.01
N SER A 196 -30.18 1.12 1.13
CA SER A 196 -31.01 1.73 2.16
C SER A 196 -30.65 3.21 2.29
N GLU A 197 -31.36 4.07 1.56
CA GLU A 197 -31.25 5.52 1.70
C GLU A 197 -32.38 6.05 2.58
N LYS A 198 -32.24 7.30 3.12
CA LYS A 198 -33.16 7.89 4.09
C LYS A 198 -34.65 7.88 3.63
N ASP A 199 -34.88 7.98 2.32
CA ASP A 199 -36.20 8.11 1.74
C ASP A 199 -36.56 7.01 0.72
N GLN A 200 -35.63 6.14 0.35
CA GLN A 200 -35.83 5.08 -0.63
C GLN A 200 -35.02 3.84 -0.25
N SER A 201 -35.64 2.68 -0.38
CA SER A 201 -34.90 1.40 -0.31
C SER A 201 -35.31 0.58 -1.53
N TYR A 202 -34.35 -0.01 -2.20
CA TYR A 202 -34.56 -0.90 -3.33
C TYR A 202 -33.62 -2.08 -3.28
N THR A 203 -34.06 -3.17 -3.88
CA THR A 203 -33.24 -4.39 -4.01
C THR A 203 -33.06 -4.72 -5.49
N VAL A 204 -31.86 -5.06 -5.84
CA VAL A 204 -31.47 -5.55 -7.18
C VAL A 204 -31.01 -6.98 -7.03
N CYS A 205 -31.52 -7.87 -7.89
CA CYS A 205 -31.05 -9.25 -7.95
C CYS A 205 -30.61 -9.58 -9.38
N LEU A 206 -29.33 -9.88 -9.53
CA LEU A 206 -28.66 -10.28 -10.75
C LEU A 206 -28.41 -11.80 -10.71
N GLN A 207 -28.73 -12.50 -11.80
CA GLN A 207 -28.57 -13.95 -11.93
C GLN A 207 -27.77 -14.26 -13.19
N ALA A 208 -26.74 -15.10 -13.05
CA ALA A 208 -26.03 -15.68 -14.18
C ALA A 208 -26.90 -16.79 -14.81
N VAL A 209 -27.06 -16.75 -16.10
CA VAL A 209 -27.86 -17.75 -16.87
C VAL A 209 -27.02 -18.27 -18.02
N SER A 210 -26.93 -19.58 -18.14
CA SER A 210 -26.29 -20.24 -19.28
C SER A 210 -27.22 -20.17 -20.50
N GLN A 211 -26.75 -19.60 -21.59
CA GLN A 211 -27.50 -19.41 -22.83
C GLN A 211 -26.73 -20.02 -24.00
N PRO A 212 -27.40 -20.78 -24.90
CA PRO A 212 -26.74 -21.25 -26.12
C PRO A 212 -26.24 -20.07 -26.95
N VAL A 213 -25.06 -20.18 -27.51
CA VAL A 213 -24.54 -19.20 -28.49
C VAL A 213 -25.35 -19.39 -29.78
N GLU A 214 -26.09 -18.35 -30.20
CA GLU A 214 -26.73 -18.35 -31.52
C GLU A 214 -25.63 -18.11 -32.56
N GLU A 215 -25.28 -19.13 -33.34
CA GLU A 215 -24.45 -18.95 -34.53
C GLU A 215 -25.22 -18.11 -35.54
N ASP A 216 -24.60 -17.01 -35.99
CA ASP A 216 -25.11 -16.25 -37.13
C ASP A 216 -25.25 -17.19 -38.34
N ALA A 217 -26.49 -17.44 -38.77
CA ALA A 217 -26.87 -18.29 -39.85
C ALA A 217 -26.50 -17.72 -41.25
N ALA A 218 -25.21 -17.44 -41.43
CA ALA A 218 -24.68 -16.94 -42.71
C ALA A 218 -23.40 -17.72 -43.09
N ASP A 219 -23.49 -18.98 -43.31
CA ASP A 219 -22.72 -19.83 -44.24
C ASP A 219 -22.67 -21.30 -43.76
N SER A 220 -23.77 -22.02 -43.79
CA SER A 220 -23.77 -23.46 -43.58
C SER A 220 -24.05 -24.20 -44.87
N THR A 221 -22.98 -24.57 -45.58
CA THR A 221 -23.02 -25.68 -46.55
C THR A 221 -22.31 -26.88 -45.90
N GLU A 222 -23.16 -27.88 -45.57
CA GLU A 222 -22.84 -29.28 -45.37
C GLU A 222 -21.66 -29.72 -44.47
N SER A 223 -22.02 -30.17 -43.23
CA SER A 223 -21.72 -31.55 -42.81
C SER A 223 -22.37 -31.83 -41.45
N ALA A 224 -23.24 -32.86 -41.38
CA ALA A 224 -23.91 -33.32 -40.17
C ALA A 224 -22.90 -34.14 -39.33
N GLU A 225 -22.11 -33.47 -38.54
CA GLU A 225 -21.52 -34.01 -37.32
C GLU A 225 -22.12 -33.23 -36.15
N SER A 226 -22.50 -33.96 -35.10
CA SER A 226 -23.13 -33.45 -33.90
C SER A 226 -22.22 -32.37 -33.28
N GLU A 227 -22.41 -31.11 -33.67
CA GLU A 227 -21.74 -29.99 -33.05
C GLU A 227 -22.27 -29.82 -31.63
N ALA A 228 -21.36 -29.81 -30.66
CA ALA A 228 -21.67 -29.52 -29.27
C ALA A 228 -22.14 -28.05 -29.19
N VAL A 229 -23.38 -27.85 -28.74
CA VAL A 229 -23.94 -26.50 -28.55
C VAL A 229 -23.02 -25.76 -27.56
N GLU A 230 -22.41 -24.69 -28.01
CA GLU A 230 -21.60 -23.82 -27.18
C GLU A 230 -22.51 -22.94 -26.32
N TYR A 231 -22.19 -22.81 -25.02
CA TYR A 231 -22.96 -22.02 -24.09
C TYR A 231 -22.13 -20.85 -23.62
N THR A 232 -22.75 -19.67 -23.53
CA THR A 232 -22.19 -18.48 -22.88
C THR A 232 -22.98 -18.13 -21.64
N THR A 233 -22.34 -17.49 -20.66
CA THR A 233 -23.00 -16.99 -19.47
C THR A 233 -23.41 -15.56 -19.69
N VAL A 234 -24.71 -15.28 -19.51
CA VAL A 234 -25.27 -13.90 -19.56
C VAL A 234 -25.90 -13.59 -18.22
N TRP A 235 -25.80 -12.32 -17.81
CA TRP A 235 -26.42 -11.85 -16.60
C TRP A 235 -27.83 -11.30 -16.90
N ARG A 236 -28.77 -11.60 -16.00
CA ARG A 236 -30.18 -11.15 -16.09
C ARG A 236 -30.58 -10.49 -14.80
N LEU A 237 -31.39 -9.41 -14.93
CA LEU A 237 -32.08 -8.81 -13.82
C LEU A 237 -33.37 -9.63 -13.53
N THR A 238 -33.49 -10.16 -12.30
CA THR A 238 -34.64 -11.03 -11.98
C THR A 238 -36.00 -10.34 -12.06
N SER A 239 -36.05 -9.02 -11.82
CA SER A 239 -37.29 -8.22 -11.97
C SER A 239 -37.67 -7.95 -13.43
N GLU A 240 -36.67 -7.94 -14.33
CA GLU A 240 -36.83 -7.66 -15.77
C GLU A 240 -35.92 -8.61 -16.59
N PRO A 241 -36.31 -9.90 -16.74
CA PRO A 241 -35.41 -10.92 -17.33
C PRO A 241 -35.06 -10.67 -18.80
N ASP A 242 -35.91 -9.93 -19.51
CA ASP A 242 -35.74 -9.63 -20.94
C ASP A 242 -34.94 -8.32 -21.17
N ALA A 243 -34.61 -7.58 -20.11
CA ALA A 243 -33.84 -6.37 -20.23
C ALA A 243 -32.38 -6.68 -20.61
N VAL A 244 -31.85 -5.93 -21.57
CA VAL A 244 -30.41 -6.02 -21.94
C VAL A 244 -29.64 -5.19 -20.95
N LEU A 245 -28.74 -5.83 -20.21
CA LEU A 245 -27.91 -5.16 -19.20
C LEU A 245 -26.69 -4.49 -19.86
N ASP A 246 -26.20 -3.45 -19.22
CA ASP A 246 -24.96 -2.79 -19.59
C ASP A 246 -23.78 -3.53 -18.97
N GLU A 247 -22.99 -4.22 -19.80
CA GLU A 247 -21.86 -5.00 -19.36
C GLU A 247 -20.82 -4.17 -18.59
N THR A 248 -20.61 -2.91 -18.98
CA THR A 248 -19.68 -2.00 -18.30
C THR A 248 -20.11 -1.73 -16.86
N VAL A 249 -21.43 -1.56 -16.63
CA VAL A 249 -21.98 -1.36 -15.28
C VAL A 249 -21.90 -2.65 -14.46
N LEU A 250 -22.16 -3.80 -15.08
CA LEU A 250 -22.00 -5.10 -14.42
C LEU A 250 -20.55 -5.35 -13.99
N ASP A 251 -19.59 -5.07 -14.87
CA ASP A 251 -18.16 -5.20 -14.56
C ASP A 251 -17.74 -4.29 -13.40
N GLN A 252 -18.29 -3.08 -13.31
CA GLN A 252 -18.06 -2.18 -12.18
C GLN A 252 -18.59 -2.76 -10.86
N ILE A 253 -19.78 -3.35 -10.87
CA ILE A 253 -20.38 -4.00 -9.69
C ILE A 253 -19.51 -5.20 -9.27
N PHE A 254 -19.18 -6.09 -10.18
CA PHE A 254 -18.40 -7.29 -9.86
C PHE A 254 -16.99 -6.95 -9.41
N SER A 255 -16.34 -5.97 -10.04
CA SER A 255 -15.04 -5.45 -9.60
C SER A 255 -15.10 -4.87 -8.19
N SER A 256 -16.23 -4.24 -7.83
CA SER A 256 -16.42 -3.70 -6.48
C SER A 256 -16.56 -4.78 -5.42
N LEU A 257 -17.13 -5.94 -5.76
CA LEU A 257 -17.25 -7.10 -4.85
C LEU A 257 -15.93 -7.84 -4.66
N THR A 258 -15.01 -7.73 -5.60
CA THR A 258 -13.70 -8.39 -5.60
C THR A 258 -12.55 -7.42 -5.36
N SER A 259 -12.87 -6.16 -4.99
CA SER A 259 -11.87 -5.11 -4.81
C SER A 259 -10.98 -5.37 -3.60
N TYR A 260 -9.77 -4.84 -3.68
CA TYR A 260 -8.83 -4.85 -2.57
C TYR A 260 -9.16 -3.72 -1.60
N VAL A 261 -9.06 -4.03 -0.32
CA VAL A 261 -9.30 -3.05 0.76
C VAL A 261 -8.04 -2.22 1.03
N SER A 262 -8.23 -1.00 1.53
CA SER A 262 -7.14 -0.06 1.77
C SER A 262 -6.72 0.04 3.24
N GLY A 263 -7.38 -0.67 4.13
CA GLY A 263 -7.07 -0.71 5.56
C GLY A 263 -7.94 -1.70 6.31
N GLN A 264 -7.49 -2.08 7.50
CA GLN A 264 -8.15 -3.02 8.41
C GLN A 264 -8.28 -2.40 9.80
N ILE A 265 -9.41 -2.64 10.43
CA ILE A 265 -9.74 -2.19 11.78
C ILE A 265 -10.20 -3.42 12.54
N THR A 266 -9.42 -3.87 13.50
CA THR A 266 -9.67 -5.07 14.29
C THR A 266 -10.34 -4.73 15.63
N GLY A 267 -11.18 -5.60 16.12
CA GLY A 267 -11.79 -5.50 17.46
C GLY A 267 -12.76 -4.33 17.66
N ALA A 268 -13.19 -3.66 16.58
CA ALA A 268 -14.15 -2.56 16.65
C ALA A 268 -15.60 -3.06 16.57
N ALA A 269 -16.53 -2.33 17.20
CA ALA A 269 -17.93 -2.64 17.07
C ALA A 269 -18.50 -2.13 15.72
N LEU A 270 -19.37 -2.92 15.08
CA LEU A 270 -19.98 -2.55 13.80
C LEU A 270 -20.74 -1.21 13.88
N ALA A 271 -21.35 -0.91 15.04
CA ALA A 271 -22.09 0.33 15.26
C ALA A 271 -21.21 1.59 15.23
N ASP A 272 -19.92 1.47 15.61
CA ASP A 272 -18.99 2.60 15.57
C ASP A 272 -18.69 3.06 14.14
N TYR A 273 -18.93 2.17 13.17
CA TYR A 273 -18.71 2.40 11.73
C TYR A 273 -20.02 2.36 10.92
N GLY A 274 -21.18 2.44 11.57
CA GLY A 274 -22.51 2.46 10.93
C GLY A 274 -22.93 1.15 10.26
N LEU A 275 -22.18 0.06 10.45
CA LEU A 275 -22.41 -1.24 9.80
C LEU A 275 -23.53 -2.07 10.46
N ASP A 276 -24.07 -1.63 11.59
CA ASP A 276 -25.33 -2.14 12.18
C ASP A 276 -26.57 -1.62 11.44
N ALA A 277 -26.46 -0.45 10.75
CA ALA A 277 -27.45 0.11 9.88
C ALA A 277 -26.84 0.48 8.51
N PRO A 278 -26.42 -0.52 7.71
CA PRO A 278 -25.63 -0.31 6.52
C PRO A 278 -26.39 0.44 5.42
N ALA A 279 -25.65 1.25 4.64
CA ALA A 279 -26.18 1.90 3.44
C ALA A 279 -26.45 0.88 2.32
N VAL A 280 -25.59 -0.14 2.22
CA VAL A 280 -25.74 -1.22 1.24
C VAL A 280 -25.47 -2.57 1.91
N THR A 281 -26.35 -3.53 1.67
CA THR A 281 -26.11 -4.94 1.96
C THR A 281 -25.99 -5.71 0.65
N VAL A 282 -25.05 -6.65 0.59
CA VAL A 282 -24.89 -7.51 -0.58
C VAL A 282 -24.88 -8.96 -0.14
N ARG A 283 -25.53 -9.82 -0.93
CA ARG A 283 -25.42 -11.25 -0.89
C ARG A 283 -24.89 -11.73 -2.23
N ALA A 284 -23.65 -12.19 -2.24
CA ALA A 284 -23.00 -12.78 -3.42
C ALA A 284 -22.95 -14.30 -3.27
N THR A 285 -23.36 -15.01 -4.31
CA THR A 285 -23.44 -16.48 -4.35
C THR A 285 -22.55 -16.99 -5.47
N THR A 286 -21.73 -17.98 -5.15
CA THR A 286 -20.98 -18.81 -6.10
C THR A 286 -21.50 -20.24 -6.02
N SER A 287 -20.98 -21.18 -6.81
CA SER A 287 -21.30 -22.61 -6.71
C SER A 287 -21.01 -23.19 -5.31
N ASP A 288 -20.04 -22.66 -4.61
CA ASP A 288 -19.49 -23.24 -3.37
C ASP A 288 -19.81 -22.46 -2.11
N THR A 289 -20.09 -21.17 -2.22
CA THR A 289 -20.24 -20.32 -1.04
C THR A 289 -21.25 -19.19 -1.24
N VAL A 290 -21.71 -18.65 -0.11
CA VAL A 290 -22.51 -17.41 -0.04
C VAL A 290 -21.78 -16.46 0.89
N VAL A 291 -21.49 -15.26 0.38
CA VAL A 291 -20.82 -14.19 1.12
C VAL A 291 -21.82 -13.04 1.33
N ASN A 292 -22.02 -12.64 2.58
CA ASN A 292 -22.85 -11.48 2.93
C ASN A 292 -21.94 -10.32 3.34
N LEU A 293 -22.20 -9.14 2.75
CA LEU A 293 -21.39 -7.95 2.91
C LEU A 293 -22.26 -6.79 3.39
N ARG A 294 -21.70 -5.92 4.21
CA ARG A 294 -22.32 -4.66 4.63
C ARG A 294 -21.39 -3.51 4.35
N TYR A 295 -21.93 -2.46 3.70
CA TYR A 295 -21.18 -1.25 3.40
C TYR A 295 -21.84 -0.04 4.06
N PHE A 296 -21.02 0.90 4.51
CA PHE A 296 -21.46 2.18 5.05
C PHE A 296 -20.56 3.31 4.56
N ILE A 297 -21.15 4.48 4.31
CA ILE A 297 -20.45 5.70 3.93
C ILE A 297 -20.53 6.65 5.11
N ALA A 298 -19.39 6.91 5.77
CA ALA A 298 -19.24 7.87 6.85
C ALA A 298 -18.59 9.17 6.36
N GLU A 299 -18.48 10.16 7.25
CA GLU A 299 -17.79 11.43 6.92
C GLU A 299 -16.27 11.25 6.72
N ASP A 300 -15.69 10.28 7.41
CA ASP A 300 -14.24 10.00 7.45
C ASP A 300 -13.80 8.84 6.53
N GLY A 301 -14.73 8.19 5.83
CA GLY A 301 -14.42 7.10 4.92
C GLY A 301 -15.58 6.16 4.60
N CYS A 302 -15.27 5.14 3.83
CA CYS A 302 -16.21 4.07 3.51
C CYS A 302 -15.72 2.76 4.13
N TYR A 303 -16.66 2.00 4.65
CA TYR A 303 -16.38 0.79 5.42
C TYR A 303 -17.12 -0.41 4.87
N LEU A 304 -16.46 -1.55 4.94
CA LEU A 304 -16.97 -2.88 4.60
C LEU A 304 -16.83 -3.81 5.79
N TRP A 305 -17.87 -4.58 6.05
CA TRP A 305 -17.79 -5.76 6.89
C TRP A 305 -18.23 -7.00 6.11
N VAL A 306 -17.44 -8.05 6.19
CA VAL A 306 -17.76 -9.39 5.67
C VAL A 306 -18.38 -10.19 6.81
N GLU A 307 -19.55 -10.77 6.61
CA GLU A 307 -20.25 -11.48 7.68
C GLU A 307 -19.44 -12.67 8.20
N GLY A 308 -19.20 -12.66 9.50
CA GLY A 308 -18.37 -13.69 10.17
C GLY A 308 -16.91 -13.31 10.34
N ASP A 309 -16.50 -12.15 9.83
CA ASP A 309 -15.15 -11.62 10.05
C ASP A 309 -15.12 -10.76 11.34
N ASP A 310 -14.01 -10.81 12.05
CA ASP A 310 -13.77 -9.99 13.25
C ASP A 310 -13.22 -8.59 12.92
N SER A 311 -12.98 -8.31 11.62
CA SER A 311 -12.42 -7.06 11.12
C SER A 311 -13.41 -6.23 10.32
N ILE A 312 -13.24 -4.92 10.39
CA ILE A 312 -13.86 -3.94 9.50
C ILE A 312 -12.79 -3.44 8.54
N TYR A 313 -13.15 -3.24 7.29
CA TYR A 313 -12.22 -2.83 6.24
C TYR A 313 -12.54 -1.44 5.70
N ARG A 314 -11.51 -0.68 5.34
CA ARG A 314 -11.65 0.56 4.57
C ARG A 314 -11.71 0.24 3.09
N VAL A 315 -12.69 0.82 2.40
CA VAL A 315 -12.89 0.69 0.95
C VAL A 315 -13.00 2.05 0.30
N ASP A 316 -12.78 2.09 -1.01
CA ASP A 316 -12.97 3.31 -1.78
C ASP A 316 -14.45 3.69 -1.91
N LEU A 317 -14.74 4.98 -1.95
CA LEU A 317 -16.09 5.49 -2.18
C LEU A 317 -16.69 4.95 -3.48
N THR A 318 -15.90 4.82 -4.53
CA THR A 318 -16.32 4.28 -5.82
C THR A 318 -16.81 2.84 -5.71
N THR A 319 -16.21 2.03 -4.85
CA THR A 319 -16.66 0.65 -4.55
C THR A 319 -18.09 0.65 -4.07
N VAL A 320 -18.42 1.50 -3.11
CA VAL A 320 -19.79 1.57 -2.56
C VAL A 320 -20.76 2.18 -3.57
N GLN A 321 -20.36 3.23 -4.29
CA GLN A 321 -21.21 3.89 -5.30
C GLN A 321 -21.59 2.95 -6.46
N ASN A 322 -20.69 2.07 -6.88
CA ASN A 322 -21.00 1.07 -7.90
C ASN A 322 -22.08 0.07 -7.44
N LEU A 323 -22.17 -0.19 -6.14
CA LEU A 323 -23.20 -1.05 -5.54
C LEU A 323 -24.52 -0.31 -5.24
N CYS A 324 -24.61 0.99 -5.53
CA CYS A 324 -25.81 1.79 -5.40
C CYS A 324 -26.54 2.00 -6.74
N ARG A 325 -26.32 1.15 -7.75
CA ARG A 325 -27.00 1.25 -9.06
C ARG A 325 -28.45 0.81 -8.95
N THR A 326 -29.35 1.65 -9.45
CA THR A 326 -30.78 1.30 -9.59
C THR A 326 -31.00 0.33 -10.75
N PRO A 327 -32.13 -0.43 -10.80
CA PRO A 327 -32.44 -1.28 -11.94
C PRO A 327 -32.38 -0.56 -13.30
N ALA A 328 -32.84 0.71 -13.34
CA ALA A 328 -32.83 1.50 -14.58
C ALA A 328 -31.41 1.87 -15.06
N GLU A 329 -30.42 2.01 -14.16
CA GLU A 329 -29.04 2.30 -14.51
C GLU A 329 -28.27 1.06 -14.97
N LEU A 330 -28.83 -0.13 -14.73
CA LEU A 330 -28.24 -1.41 -15.18
C LEU A 330 -28.58 -1.74 -16.61
N THR A 331 -29.63 -1.11 -17.19
CA THR A 331 -30.11 -1.44 -18.53
C THR A 331 -29.51 -0.51 -19.57
N ARG A 332 -29.13 -1.06 -20.72
CA ARG A 332 -28.78 -0.25 -21.89
C ARG A 332 -29.99 0.52 -22.34
N THR A 333 -29.97 1.84 -22.33
CA THR A 333 -30.95 2.66 -23.02
C THR A 333 -30.79 2.41 -24.51
N ALA A 334 -31.83 1.90 -25.16
CA ALA A 334 -31.93 1.73 -26.60
C ALA A 334 -32.03 3.10 -27.30
N ASN A 335 -30.93 3.88 -27.27
CA ASN A 335 -30.81 5.14 -28.00
C ASN A 335 -29.38 5.52 -28.24
N THR A 336 -28.78 4.98 -29.30
CA THR A 336 -27.74 5.70 -30.11
C THR A 336 -27.34 4.91 -31.37
N GLU A 337 -28.32 4.34 -32.09
CA GLU A 337 -28.04 3.88 -33.47
C GLU A 337 -29.06 4.52 -34.43
N THR A 338 -29.01 5.83 -34.63
CA THR A 338 -29.53 6.50 -35.84
C THR A 338 -28.97 7.93 -35.91
N ALA A 339 -27.70 8.10 -36.21
CA ALA A 339 -27.20 9.36 -36.78
C ALA A 339 -25.80 9.17 -37.39
N SER A 340 -25.68 8.35 -38.44
CA SER A 340 -24.60 8.49 -39.39
C SER A 340 -24.92 7.83 -40.74
N GLU A 341 -26.03 8.28 -41.36
CA GLU A 341 -26.21 8.20 -42.82
C GLU A 341 -26.95 9.44 -43.26
N SER A 342 -26.19 10.45 -43.69
CA SER A 342 -26.61 11.47 -44.66
C SER A 342 -25.35 12.14 -45.23
#